data_4ea4db2b2c03cee08cd088bbc899705c
#
_entry.id   4ea4db2b2c03cee08cd088bbc899705c
#
_cell.length_a   1.000
_cell.length_b   1.000
_cell.length_c   1.000
_cell.angle_alpha   90.00
_cell.angle_beta   90.00
_cell.angle_gamma   90.00
#
_symmetry.space_group_name_H-M   'P 1'
#
loop_
_entity.id
_entity.type
_entity.pdbx_description
1 polymer ?
#
loop_
_entity_poly.entity_id
_entity_poly.type
_entity_poly.pdbx_seq_one_letter_code
_entity_poly.pdbx_strand_id
1 'polypeptide(L)'
;MSLQSQVDEQYAILTRGAIPKGPDALEGGVITEPELREKIETSVKSGKPLNIYAGFDPTSDSLTVGHLPVIRRLNAAAELGHNVTFLTGRATVAWGGDPSGRDEAREQLSWDIINNNYKRIKNQAQKILHSGINIRDNYEWFQKIGFRGVADLLRTFTHDQLRQAAFISGRDDRKQPYHLTEMAYPLIMARDSLELQADVQYGGLDQLFNLGICRTHLKRHGQEPLSLIALKMLGLKKGEKISKSDPRTYLPIDTPPERLYK
;
A
#
# COMPACT_ATOMS: atom_id res chain seq x y z
N MET A 1 -26.61 -17.04 10.17
CA MET A 1 -25.64 -17.55 9.17
C MET A 1 -24.70 -18.53 9.84
N SER A 2 -24.27 -19.62 9.13
CA SER A 2 -23.18 -20.46 9.64
C SER A 2 -21.87 -19.71 9.68
N LEU A 3 -20.90 -20.16 10.49
CA LEU A 3 -19.56 -19.58 10.52
C LEU A 3 -18.91 -19.57 9.12
N GLN A 4 -19.00 -20.70 8.41
CA GLN A 4 -18.46 -20.81 7.06
C GLN A 4 -19.08 -19.79 6.09
N SER A 5 -20.40 -19.58 6.16
CA SER A 5 -21.08 -18.57 5.33
C SER A 5 -20.60 -17.14 5.63
N GLN A 6 -20.36 -16.81 6.90
CA GLN A 6 -19.81 -15.50 7.29
C GLN A 6 -18.38 -15.29 6.79
N VAL A 7 -17.54 -16.34 6.87
CA VAL A 7 -16.17 -16.32 6.36
C VAL A 7 -16.15 -16.12 4.85
N ASP A 8 -16.98 -16.87 4.11
CA ASP A 8 -17.06 -16.79 2.66
C ASP A 8 -17.58 -15.43 2.18
N GLU A 9 -18.55 -14.85 2.87
CA GLU A 9 -19.08 -13.52 2.59
C GLU A 9 -18.01 -12.44 2.81
N GLN A 10 -17.36 -12.43 3.98
CA GLN A 10 -16.30 -11.46 4.27
C GLN A 10 -15.13 -11.62 3.31
N TYR A 11 -14.70 -12.85 3.03
CA TYR A 11 -13.64 -13.10 2.06
C TYR A 11 -14.01 -12.54 0.67
N ALA A 12 -15.21 -12.79 0.17
CA ALA A 12 -15.67 -12.29 -1.12
C ALA A 12 -15.71 -10.75 -1.17
N ILE A 13 -16.13 -10.11 -0.09
CA ILE A 13 -16.15 -8.64 0.02
C ILE A 13 -14.73 -8.08 0.04
N LEU A 14 -13.85 -8.59 0.89
CA LEU A 14 -12.48 -8.09 1.05
C LEU A 14 -11.65 -8.29 -0.23
N THR A 15 -11.86 -9.38 -0.96
CA THR A 15 -11.07 -9.71 -2.16
C THR A 15 -11.70 -9.25 -3.48
N ARG A 16 -12.85 -8.56 -3.44
CA ARG A 16 -13.51 -8.08 -4.66
C ARG A 16 -12.61 -7.12 -5.45
N GLY A 17 -12.31 -7.46 -6.70
CA GLY A 17 -11.39 -6.70 -7.55
C GLY A 17 -9.91 -7.06 -7.35
N ALA A 18 -9.61 -8.05 -6.51
CA ALA A 18 -8.29 -8.67 -6.50
C ALA A 18 -7.99 -9.29 -7.87
N ILE A 19 -6.73 -9.28 -8.24
CA ILE A 19 -6.30 -9.83 -9.53
C ILE A 19 -6.53 -11.34 -9.52
N PRO A 20 -7.24 -11.90 -10.52
CA PRO A 20 -7.51 -13.32 -10.55
C PRO A 20 -6.22 -14.12 -10.77
N LYS A 21 -6.18 -15.36 -10.24
CA LYS A 21 -5.13 -16.32 -10.57
C LYS A 21 -5.14 -16.54 -12.10
N GLY A 22 -3.99 -16.37 -12.74
CA GLY A 22 -3.81 -16.60 -14.17
C GLY A 22 -2.53 -17.36 -14.44
N PRO A 23 -2.35 -17.91 -15.64
CA PRO A 23 -1.13 -18.67 -15.99
C PRO A 23 0.14 -17.84 -15.85
N ASP A 24 0.06 -16.52 -15.97
CA ASP A 24 1.19 -15.59 -15.83
C ASP A 24 1.29 -14.95 -14.43
N ALA A 25 0.29 -15.14 -13.58
CA ALA A 25 0.30 -14.68 -12.19
C ALA A 25 0.59 -15.87 -11.31
N LEU A 26 1.82 -16.00 -10.85
CA LEU A 26 2.29 -17.10 -10.01
C LEU A 26 1.37 -17.40 -8.83
N GLU A 27 0.57 -16.45 -8.32
CA GLU A 27 -0.30 -16.64 -7.16
C GLU A 27 -1.65 -15.89 -7.19
N GLY A 28 -1.97 -15.13 -8.22
CA GLY A 28 -3.15 -14.24 -8.21
C GLY A 28 -3.00 -13.06 -7.22
N GLY A 29 -4.00 -12.18 -7.16
CA GLY A 29 -3.94 -10.95 -6.36
C GLY A 29 -4.14 -11.15 -4.86
N VAL A 30 -4.47 -12.34 -4.39
CA VAL A 30 -4.54 -12.69 -2.97
C VAL A 30 -3.37 -13.60 -2.68
N ILE A 31 -2.34 -13.05 -2.07
CA ILE A 31 -1.22 -13.84 -1.60
C ILE A 31 -1.64 -14.44 -0.26
N THR A 32 -1.55 -15.77 -0.17
CA THR A 32 -1.91 -16.54 1.03
C THR A 32 -3.43 -16.55 1.32
N GLU A 33 -4.23 -16.99 0.32
CA GLU A 33 -5.68 -17.18 0.52
C GLU A 33 -6.02 -18.03 1.76
N PRO A 34 -5.35 -19.17 2.06
CA PRO A 34 -5.63 -19.94 3.26
C PRO A 34 -5.42 -19.13 4.54
N GLU A 35 -4.31 -18.36 4.65
CA GLU A 35 -4.04 -17.53 5.82
C GLU A 35 -5.08 -16.41 5.99
N LEU A 36 -5.51 -15.78 4.90
CA LEU A 36 -6.56 -14.76 4.96
C LEU A 36 -7.88 -15.34 5.47
N ARG A 37 -8.27 -16.52 4.98
CA ARG A 37 -9.49 -17.21 5.44
C ARG A 37 -9.42 -17.58 6.91
N GLU A 38 -8.28 -18.07 7.38
CA GLU A 38 -8.04 -18.37 8.79
C GLU A 38 -8.13 -17.13 9.68
N LYS A 39 -7.55 -16.00 9.24
CA LYS A 39 -7.67 -14.71 9.94
C LYS A 39 -9.12 -14.23 10.03
N ILE A 40 -9.87 -14.31 8.94
CA ILE A 40 -11.29 -13.95 8.92
C ILE A 40 -12.07 -14.88 9.88
N GLU A 41 -11.83 -16.17 9.83
CA GLU A 41 -12.49 -17.13 10.71
C GLU A 41 -12.21 -16.84 12.17
N THR A 42 -10.96 -16.57 12.51
CA THR A 42 -10.53 -16.19 13.88
C THR A 42 -11.20 -14.90 14.31
N SER A 43 -11.26 -13.89 13.42
CA SER A 43 -11.94 -12.63 13.68
C SER A 43 -13.42 -12.84 13.95
N VAL A 44 -14.13 -13.60 13.13
CA VAL A 44 -15.56 -13.89 13.32
C VAL A 44 -15.82 -14.65 14.62
N LYS A 45 -14.99 -15.67 14.94
CA LYS A 45 -15.13 -16.46 16.18
C LYS A 45 -14.88 -15.66 17.45
N SER A 46 -13.86 -14.79 17.42
CA SER A 46 -13.44 -14.04 18.59
C SER A 46 -14.17 -12.70 18.77
N GLY A 47 -14.83 -12.21 17.73
CA GLY A 47 -15.37 -10.85 17.66
C GLY A 47 -14.30 -9.76 17.59
N LYS A 48 -13.01 -10.10 17.40
CA LYS A 48 -11.92 -9.13 17.27
C LYS A 48 -11.78 -8.72 15.82
N PRO A 49 -11.86 -7.41 15.51
CA PRO A 49 -11.69 -6.93 14.14
C PRO A 49 -10.25 -7.15 13.63
N LEU A 50 -10.09 -7.36 12.33
CA LEU A 50 -8.80 -7.36 11.66
C LEU A 50 -8.29 -5.92 11.52
N ASN A 51 -6.96 -5.74 11.59
CA ASN A 51 -6.27 -4.49 11.29
C ASN A 51 -5.93 -4.46 9.79
N ILE A 52 -6.63 -3.64 9.04
CA ILE A 52 -6.54 -3.56 7.56
C ILE A 52 -6.05 -2.18 7.16
N TYR A 53 -5.07 -2.10 6.25
CA TYR A 53 -4.60 -0.81 5.79
C TYR A 53 -4.21 -0.77 4.31
N ALA A 54 -4.08 0.45 3.80
CA ALA A 54 -3.41 0.76 2.55
C ALA A 54 -2.62 2.06 2.69
N GLY A 55 -1.44 2.10 2.05
CA GLY A 55 -0.54 3.25 2.03
C GLY A 55 -0.78 4.15 0.82
N PHE A 56 -0.69 5.46 1.03
CA PHE A 56 -0.84 6.51 0.02
C PHE A 56 0.25 7.56 0.20
N ASP A 57 1.19 7.60 -0.72
CA ASP A 57 2.32 8.53 -0.66
C ASP A 57 1.93 9.92 -1.19
N PRO A 58 2.12 11.00 -0.41
CA PRO A 58 1.82 12.38 -0.81
C PRO A 58 2.86 12.95 -1.79
N THR A 59 3.11 12.22 -2.89
CA THR A 59 4.04 12.61 -3.96
C THR A 59 3.44 13.61 -4.94
N SER A 60 2.14 13.87 -4.85
CA SER A 60 1.40 14.92 -5.55
C SER A 60 0.32 15.45 -4.62
N ASP A 61 -0.29 16.54 -5.02
CA ASP A 61 -1.28 17.25 -4.21
C ASP A 61 -2.70 16.67 -4.27
N SER A 62 -2.91 15.56 -4.99
CA SER A 62 -4.23 14.97 -5.14
C SER A 62 -4.24 13.45 -5.19
N LEU A 63 -5.29 12.85 -4.62
CA LEU A 63 -5.73 11.51 -4.96
C LEU A 63 -6.27 11.50 -6.39
N THR A 64 -6.09 10.40 -7.10
CA THR A 64 -6.59 10.21 -8.45
C THR A 64 -7.67 9.12 -8.48
N VAL A 65 -8.44 9.06 -9.56
CA VAL A 65 -9.41 7.97 -9.78
C VAL A 65 -8.76 6.58 -9.73
N GLY A 66 -7.45 6.49 -10.01
CA GLY A 66 -6.67 5.25 -9.87
C GLY A 66 -6.64 4.70 -8.43
N HIS A 67 -6.82 5.53 -7.41
CA HIS A 67 -6.87 5.09 -6.01
C HIS A 67 -8.24 4.55 -5.57
N LEU A 68 -9.31 4.80 -6.37
CA LEU A 68 -10.68 4.41 -6.02
C LEU A 68 -10.86 2.90 -5.73
N PRO A 69 -10.24 1.96 -6.48
CA PRO A 69 -10.38 0.55 -6.16
C PRO A 69 -9.95 0.22 -4.74
N VAL A 70 -8.81 0.77 -4.30
CA VAL A 70 -8.28 0.58 -2.93
C VAL A 70 -9.20 1.23 -1.90
N ILE A 71 -9.61 2.49 -2.13
CA ILE A 71 -10.50 3.23 -1.23
C ILE A 71 -11.83 2.51 -1.05
N ARG A 72 -12.41 1.96 -2.12
CA ARG A 72 -13.65 1.16 -2.04
C ARG A 72 -13.47 -0.10 -1.20
N ARG A 73 -12.30 -0.74 -1.22
CA ARG A 73 -12.02 -1.91 -0.38
C ARG A 73 -11.85 -1.53 1.08
N LEU A 74 -11.17 -0.41 1.36
CA LEU A 74 -11.08 0.12 2.72
C LEU A 74 -12.49 0.42 3.29
N ASN A 75 -13.35 1.10 2.50
CA ASN A 75 -14.71 1.39 2.93
C ASN A 75 -15.49 0.10 3.22
N ALA A 76 -15.45 -0.88 2.32
CA ALA A 76 -16.13 -2.15 2.51
C ALA A 76 -15.62 -2.93 3.72
N ALA A 77 -14.31 -2.88 4.00
CA ALA A 77 -13.73 -3.48 5.19
C ALA A 77 -14.22 -2.78 6.48
N ALA A 78 -14.37 -1.45 6.46
CA ALA A 78 -14.91 -0.69 7.58
C ALA A 78 -16.41 -0.99 7.82
N GLU A 79 -17.20 -1.16 6.73
CA GLU A 79 -18.60 -1.59 6.80
C GLU A 79 -18.77 -2.98 7.43
N LEU A 80 -17.77 -3.87 7.27
CA LEU A 80 -17.70 -5.17 7.95
C LEU A 80 -17.30 -5.08 9.43
N GLY A 81 -16.96 -3.89 9.94
CA GLY A 81 -16.56 -3.65 11.33
C GLY A 81 -15.09 -3.88 11.62
N HIS A 82 -14.22 -3.99 10.60
CA HIS A 82 -12.77 -4.10 10.81
C HIS A 82 -12.13 -2.77 11.19
N ASN A 83 -10.95 -2.83 11.83
CA ASN A 83 -10.11 -1.67 12.12
C ASN A 83 -9.37 -1.26 10.86
N VAL A 84 -9.83 -0.21 10.20
CA VAL A 84 -9.28 0.19 8.92
C VAL A 84 -8.47 1.46 9.03
N THR A 85 -7.29 1.46 8.42
CA THR A 85 -6.38 2.62 8.35
C THR A 85 -6.09 3.03 6.90
N PHE A 86 -6.39 4.28 6.59
CA PHE A 86 -5.85 5.00 5.45
C PHE A 86 -4.53 5.63 5.88
N LEU A 87 -3.41 5.07 5.44
CA LEU A 87 -2.08 5.50 5.84
C LEU A 87 -1.49 6.47 4.83
N THR A 88 -1.06 7.64 5.27
CA THR A 88 -0.27 8.57 4.45
C THR A 88 1.22 8.39 4.72
N GLY A 89 2.02 8.35 3.65
CA GLY A 89 3.45 8.08 3.71
C GLY A 89 4.32 9.34 3.65
N ARG A 90 4.15 10.32 4.57
CA ARG A 90 5.04 11.51 4.56
C ARG A 90 6.50 11.14 4.79
N ALA A 91 6.77 10.26 5.76
CA ALA A 91 8.12 9.79 6.00
C ALA A 91 8.66 9.01 4.79
N THR A 92 7.81 8.22 4.15
CA THR A 92 8.16 7.48 2.94
C THR A 92 8.62 8.42 1.82
N VAL A 93 7.85 9.48 1.55
CA VAL A 93 8.22 10.48 0.52
C VAL A 93 9.49 11.24 0.90
N ALA A 94 9.65 11.62 2.16
CA ALA A 94 10.86 12.30 2.65
C ALA A 94 12.10 11.40 2.58
N TRP A 95 11.92 10.07 2.69
CA TRP A 95 12.99 9.09 2.54
C TRP A 95 13.43 8.89 1.07
N GLY A 96 12.59 9.21 0.09
CA GLY A 96 12.87 9.06 -1.34
C GLY A 96 11.65 8.62 -2.16
N GLY A 97 10.59 8.16 -1.50
CA GLY A 97 9.36 7.67 -2.14
C GLY A 97 9.51 6.32 -2.83
N ASP A 98 8.40 5.84 -3.39
CA ASP A 98 8.36 4.57 -4.13
C ASP A 98 9.18 4.65 -5.42
N PRO A 99 10.22 3.83 -5.58
CA PRO A 99 11.03 3.77 -6.79
C PRO A 99 10.41 2.91 -7.90
N SER A 100 9.31 2.19 -7.62
CA SER A 100 8.70 1.24 -8.56
C SER A 100 8.25 1.91 -9.86
N GLY A 101 8.57 1.26 -10.99
CA GLY A 101 8.15 1.71 -12.33
C GLY A 101 8.83 3.00 -12.82
N ARG A 102 10.02 3.33 -12.29
CA ARG A 102 10.81 4.48 -12.70
C ARG A 102 12.19 4.06 -13.18
N ASP A 103 12.66 4.73 -14.20
CA ASP A 103 14.01 4.53 -14.76
C ASP A 103 15.05 5.47 -14.13
N GLU A 104 14.60 6.56 -13.50
CA GLU A 104 15.45 7.56 -12.88
C GLU A 104 15.09 7.75 -11.39
N ALA A 105 16.11 8.17 -10.62
CA ALA A 105 15.89 8.57 -9.23
C ALA A 105 14.88 9.73 -9.17
N ARG A 106 14.00 9.68 -8.15
CA ARG A 106 13.04 10.75 -7.95
C ARG A 106 13.75 11.99 -7.41
N GLU A 107 13.42 13.15 -7.96
CA GLU A 107 13.78 14.42 -7.33
C GLU A 107 13.16 14.48 -5.92
N GLN A 108 13.96 14.83 -4.95
CA GLN A 108 13.52 14.92 -3.56
C GLN A 108 12.62 16.15 -3.37
N LEU A 109 11.39 15.89 -2.95
CA LEU A 109 10.44 16.95 -2.62
C LEU A 109 10.85 17.65 -1.31
N SER A 110 10.68 18.97 -1.25
CA SER A 110 10.85 19.70 0.00
C SER A 110 9.79 19.32 1.02
N TRP A 111 10.12 19.45 2.31
CA TRP A 111 9.20 19.12 3.40
C TRP A 111 7.90 19.94 3.34
N ASP A 112 7.97 21.18 2.88
CA ASP A 112 6.77 22.03 2.72
C ASP A 112 5.85 21.51 1.63
N ILE A 113 6.39 21.04 0.51
CA ILE A 113 5.61 20.41 -0.56
C ILE A 113 4.94 19.12 -0.05
N ILE A 114 5.69 18.27 0.64
CA ILE A 114 5.17 17.02 1.22
C ILE A 114 4.03 17.32 2.20
N ASN A 115 4.19 18.30 3.08
CA ASN A 115 3.16 18.70 4.04
C ASN A 115 1.91 19.28 3.37
N ASN A 116 2.07 20.09 2.35
CA ASN A 116 0.94 20.65 1.60
C ASN A 116 0.17 19.55 0.87
N ASN A 117 0.88 18.64 0.20
CA ASN A 117 0.27 17.49 -0.46
C ASN A 117 -0.50 16.62 0.54
N TYR A 118 0.12 16.31 1.70
CA TYR A 118 -0.53 15.56 2.77
C TYR A 118 -1.85 16.19 3.22
N LYS A 119 -1.85 17.51 3.49
CA LYS A 119 -3.06 18.21 3.92
C LYS A 119 -4.19 18.09 2.88
N ARG A 120 -3.85 18.26 1.59
CA ARG A 120 -4.82 18.16 0.51
C ARG A 120 -5.35 16.73 0.36
N ILE A 121 -4.47 15.72 0.34
CA ILE A 121 -4.86 14.31 0.29
C ILE A 121 -5.74 13.93 1.47
N LYS A 122 -5.38 14.34 2.70
CA LYS A 122 -6.18 14.10 3.89
C LYS A 122 -7.59 14.70 3.76
N ASN A 123 -7.70 15.94 3.29
CA ASN A 123 -8.99 16.60 3.09
C ASN A 123 -9.85 15.91 2.02
N GLN A 124 -9.24 15.41 0.94
CA GLN A 124 -9.94 14.63 -0.08
C GLN A 124 -10.40 13.28 0.48
N ALA A 125 -9.51 12.57 1.19
CA ALA A 125 -9.80 11.29 1.80
C ALA A 125 -10.97 11.37 2.78
N GLN A 126 -11.03 12.39 3.63
CA GLN A 126 -12.12 12.61 4.59
C GLN A 126 -13.52 12.70 3.94
N LYS A 127 -13.60 13.11 2.68
CA LYS A 127 -14.89 13.25 1.96
C LYS A 127 -15.41 11.94 1.38
N ILE A 128 -14.55 10.93 1.22
CA ILE A 128 -14.88 9.71 0.47
C ILE A 128 -14.66 8.43 1.28
N LEU A 129 -13.98 8.53 2.42
CA LEU A 129 -13.79 7.42 3.33
C LEU A 129 -15.00 7.23 4.25
N HIS A 130 -15.29 5.98 4.57
CA HIS A 130 -16.24 5.63 5.62
C HIS A 130 -15.80 6.26 6.97
N SER A 131 -16.75 6.75 7.75
CA SER A 131 -16.47 7.48 9.01
C SER A 131 -15.70 6.68 10.06
N GLY A 132 -15.74 5.35 9.98
CA GLY A 132 -14.99 4.44 10.86
C GLY A 132 -13.52 4.22 10.44
N ILE A 133 -13.04 4.84 9.36
CA ILE A 133 -11.66 4.67 8.90
C ILE A 133 -10.74 5.69 9.56
N ASN A 134 -9.66 5.18 10.16
CA ASN A 134 -8.62 6.02 10.73
C ASN A 134 -7.69 6.56 9.63
N ILE A 135 -7.49 7.87 9.60
CA ILE A 135 -6.47 8.49 8.74
C ILE A 135 -5.23 8.70 9.60
N ARG A 136 -4.17 7.97 9.30
CA ARG A 136 -2.88 8.04 10.00
C ARG A 136 -1.77 8.47 9.06
N ASP A 137 -0.66 8.87 9.62
CA ASP A 137 0.53 9.28 8.90
C ASP A 137 1.77 8.60 9.48
N ASN A 138 2.56 7.97 8.63
CA ASN A 138 3.73 7.23 9.11
C ASN A 138 4.83 8.11 9.72
N TYR A 139 4.79 9.42 9.51
CA TYR A 139 5.66 10.34 10.24
C TYR A 139 5.44 10.29 11.76
N GLU A 140 4.29 9.83 12.25
CA GLU A 140 3.98 9.66 13.68
C GLU A 140 5.01 8.80 14.41
N TRP A 141 5.50 7.74 13.77
CA TRP A 141 6.52 6.85 14.35
C TRP A 141 7.92 7.13 13.82
N PHE A 142 8.08 7.53 12.56
CA PHE A 142 9.42 7.79 12.01
C PHE A 142 10.10 9.01 12.63
N GLN A 143 9.38 10.05 13.02
CA GLN A 143 9.96 11.18 13.74
C GLN A 143 10.57 10.80 15.11
N LYS A 144 10.17 9.66 15.67
CA LYS A 144 10.62 9.15 16.98
C LYS A 144 11.69 8.08 16.87
N ILE A 145 11.95 7.54 15.68
CA ILE A 145 12.75 6.34 15.50
C ILE A 145 14.22 6.54 15.93
N GLY A 146 14.77 7.74 15.74
CA GLY A 146 16.16 8.08 16.03
C GLY A 146 17.18 7.26 15.23
N PHE A 147 18.46 7.59 15.38
CA PHE A 147 19.55 6.92 14.64
C PHE A 147 19.60 5.41 14.90
N ARG A 148 19.46 4.99 16.16
CA ARG A 148 19.49 3.57 16.54
C ARG A 148 18.36 2.80 15.83
N GLY A 149 17.14 3.32 15.86
CA GLY A 149 16.01 2.64 15.24
C GLY A 149 16.12 2.56 13.71
N VAL A 150 16.70 3.57 13.06
CA VAL A 150 17.02 3.51 11.62
C VAL A 150 18.07 2.42 11.36
N ALA A 151 19.14 2.35 12.17
CA ALA A 151 20.16 1.32 12.03
C ALA A 151 19.58 -0.10 12.25
N ASP A 152 18.69 -0.28 13.23
CA ASP A 152 18.02 -1.54 13.49
C ASP A 152 17.10 -1.94 12.33
N LEU A 153 16.39 -0.99 11.75
CA LEU A 153 15.55 -1.20 10.57
C LEU A 153 16.40 -1.65 9.37
N LEU A 154 17.50 -0.98 9.08
CA LEU A 154 18.40 -1.31 7.97
C LEU A 154 19.06 -2.68 8.15
N ARG A 155 19.30 -3.15 9.38
CA ARG A 155 19.87 -4.48 9.68
C ARG A 155 18.87 -5.63 9.45
N THR A 156 17.59 -5.34 9.28
CA THR A 156 16.56 -6.38 9.15
C THR A 156 16.75 -7.24 7.91
N PHE A 157 17.30 -6.66 6.83
CA PHE A 157 17.52 -7.34 5.56
C PHE A 157 18.92 -7.09 5.03
N THR A 158 19.46 -8.07 4.31
CA THR A 158 20.74 -7.92 3.61
C THR A 158 20.56 -7.14 2.30
N HIS A 159 21.66 -6.58 1.81
CA HIS A 159 21.72 -5.96 0.49
C HIS A 159 21.16 -6.89 -0.61
N ASP A 160 21.58 -8.16 -0.63
CA ASP A 160 21.17 -9.11 -1.66
C ASP A 160 19.68 -9.46 -1.61
N GLN A 161 19.06 -9.43 -0.41
CA GLN A 161 17.62 -9.60 -0.28
C GLN A 161 16.85 -8.42 -0.85
N LEU A 162 17.30 -7.19 -0.60
CA LEU A 162 16.66 -5.98 -1.13
C LEU A 162 16.91 -5.79 -2.63
N ARG A 163 18.05 -6.25 -3.13
CA ARG A 163 18.41 -6.17 -4.54
C ARG A 163 17.51 -7.02 -5.47
N GLN A 164 16.75 -7.95 -4.92
CA GLN A 164 15.77 -8.75 -5.67
C GLN A 164 14.55 -7.93 -6.13
N ALA A 165 14.38 -6.71 -5.65
CA ALA A 165 13.33 -5.82 -6.15
C ALA A 165 13.49 -5.59 -7.66
N ALA A 166 12.41 -5.79 -8.42
CA ALA A 166 12.44 -5.71 -9.87
C ALA A 166 12.99 -4.36 -10.41
N PHE A 167 12.73 -3.26 -9.70
CA PHE A 167 13.23 -1.95 -10.08
C PHE A 167 14.75 -1.82 -9.87
N ILE A 168 15.32 -2.49 -8.84
CA ILE A 168 16.77 -2.49 -8.59
C ILE A 168 17.45 -3.35 -9.65
N SER A 169 17.03 -4.60 -9.83
CA SER A 169 17.62 -5.50 -10.83
C SER A 169 17.54 -4.89 -12.24
N GLY A 170 16.42 -4.29 -12.60
CA GLY A 170 16.28 -3.63 -13.91
C GLY A 170 17.19 -2.41 -14.10
N ARG A 171 17.51 -1.65 -13.04
CA ARG A 171 18.50 -0.56 -13.11
C ARG A 171 19.93 -1.07 -13.13
N ASP A 172 20.25 -2.13 -12.37
CA ASP A 172 21.55 -2.79 -12.42
C ASP A 172 21.85 -3.28 -13.82
N ASP A 173 20.92 -3.95 -14.48
CA ASP A 173 21.06 -4.45 -15.86
C ASP A 173 21.32 -3.31 -16.86
N ARG A 174 20.70 -2.16 -16.66
CA ARG A 174 20.87 -0.96 -17.48
C ARG A 174 22.02 -0.05 -17.02
N LYS A 175 22.73 -0.41 -15.93
CA LYS A 175 23.80 0.39 -15.30
C LYS A 175 23.31 1.80 -14.89
N GLN A 176 22.06 1.91 -14.45
CA GLN A 176 21.46 3.16 -13.98
C GLN A 176 21.64 3.32 -12.47
N PRO A 177 22.06 4.49 -11.99
CA PRO A 177 22.25 4.71 -10.55
C PRO A 177 20.93 4.75 -9.80
N TYR A 178 20.96 4.37 -8.52
CA TYR A 178 19.87 4.54 -7.56
C TYR A 178 20.43 4.90 -6.19
N HIS A 179 19.61 5.57 -5.39
CA HIS A 179 19.99 5.93 -4.03
C HIS A 179 19.77 4.76 -3.06
N LEU A 180 20.58 4.71 -2.00
CA LEU A 180 20.39 3.72 -0.92
C LEU A 180 19.01 3.83 -0.26
N THR A 181 18.43 5.02 -0.23
CA THR A 181 17.07 5.25 0.29
C THR A 181 16.02 4.56 -0.58
N GLU A 182 16.20 4.50 -1.89
CA GLU A 182 15.29 3.77 -2.79
C GLU A 182 15.36 2.26 -2.52
N MET A 183 16.57 1.71 -2.29
CA MET A 183 16.75 0.31 -1.89
C MET A 183 16.09 0.02 -0.55
N ALA A 184 16.12 0.96 0.39
CA ALA A 184 15.55 0.80 1.71
C ALA A 184 14.03 1.09 1.79
N TYR A 185 13.40 1.54 0.70
CA TYR A 185 11.96 1.84 0.64
C TYR A 185 11.06 0.70 1.18
N PRO A 186 11.28 -0.59 0.82
CA PRO A 186 10.45 -1.67 1.35
C PRO A 186 10.50 -1.79 2.88
N LEU A 187 11.60 -1.35 3.51
CA LEU A 187 11.75 -1.37 4.97
C LEU A 187 10.87 -0.33 5.66
N ILE A 188 10.64 0.81 5.00
CA ILE A 188 9.71 1.83 5.49
C ILE A 188 8.30 1.23 5.56
N MET A 189 7.84 0.58 4.48
CA MET A 189 6.55 -0.12 4.45
C MET A 189 6.48 -1.24 5.49
N ALA A 190 7.57 -1.99 5.68
CA ALA A 190 7.63 -3.05 6.67
C ALA A 190 7.48 -2.52 8.10
N ARG A 191 8.07 -1.36 8.41
CA ARG A 191 7.87 -0.69 9.69
C ARG A 191 6.43 -0.20 9.85
N ASP A 192 5.81 0.33 8.81
CA ASP A 192 4.40 0.74 8.83
C ASP A 192 3.50 -0.45 9.21
N SER A 193 3.72 -1.62 8.59
CA SER A 193 2.97 -2.84 8.89
C SER A 193 3.11 -3.27 10.35
N LEU A 194 4.30 -3.13 10.92
CA LEU A 194 4.60 -3.47 12.32
C LEU A 194 3.88 -2.51 13.29
N GLU A 195 3.97 -1.21 13.05
CA GLU A 195 3.33 -0.17 13.89
C GLU A 195 1.80 -0.25 13.86
N LEU A 196 1.23 -0.69 12.73
CA LEU A 196 -0.21 -0.87 12.58
C LEU A 196 -0.68 -2.24 13.06
N GLN A 197 0.23 -3.14 13.45
CA GLN A 197 -0.10 -4.55 13.76
C GLN A 197 -0.99 -5.16 12.68
N ALA A 198 -0.58 -4.99 11.43
CA ALA A 198 -1.43 -5.21 10.27
C ALA A 198 -1.71 -6.70 10.01
N ASP A 199 -3.00 -7.04 9.86
CA ASP A 199 -3.45 -8.37 9.44
C ASP A 199 -3.59 -8.46 7.92
N VAL A 200 -3.99 -7.35 7.27
CA VAL A 200 -4.23 -7.26 5.83
C VAL A 200 -3.71 -5.95 5.28
N GLN A 201 -3.05 -6.01 4.12
CA GLN A 201 -2.63 -4.83 3.37
C GLN A 201 -3.17 -4.89 1.94
N TYR A 202 -3.74 -3.77 1.47
CA TYR A 202 -4.08 -3.57 0.08
C TYR A 202 -2.96 -2.84 -0.65
N GLY A 203 -2.70 -3.25 -1.90
CA GLY A 203 -1.72 -2.58 -2.77
C GLY A 203 -1.95 -2.86 -4.25
N GLY A 204 -1.08 -2.33 -5.10
CA GLY A 204 -1.01 -2.70 -6.52
C GLY A 204 -0.09 -3.90 -6.74
N LEU A 205 -0.16 -4.53 -7.92
CA LEU A 205 0.75 -5.63 -8.30
C LEU A 205 2.23 -5.22 -8.28
N ASP A 206 2.51 -3.99 -8.62
CA ASP A 206 3.85 -3.42 -8.61
C ASP A 206 4.48 -3.39 -7.21
N GLN A 207 3.67 -3.55 -6.17
CA GLN A 207 4.10 -3.56 -4.77
C GLN A 207 4.37 -4.97 -4.20
N LEU A 208 4.19 -6.04 -4.97
CA LEU A 208 4.27 -7.42 -4.44
C LEU A 208 5.58 -7.74 -3.71
N PHE A 209 6.72 -7.30 -4.25
CA PHE A 209 8.01 -7.48 -3.59
C PHE A 209 8.04 -6.77 -2.23
N ASN A 210 7.66 -5.49 -2.19
CA ASN A 210 7.64 -4.68 -0.98
C ASN A 210 6.74 -5.31 0.08
N LEU A 211 5.60 -5.80 -0.35
CA LEU A 211 4.64 -6.50 0.51
C LEU A 211 5.22 -7.81 1.07
N GLY A 212 6.00 -8.56 0.28
CA GLY A 212 6.74 -9.74 0.75
C GLY A 212 7.76 -9.42 1.85
N ILE A 213 8.44 -8.27 1.74
CA ILE A 213 9.35 -7.75 2.77
C ILE A 213 8.59 -7.45 4.06
N CYS A 214 7.39 -6.82 3.97
CA CYS A 214 6.54 -6.57 5.14
C CYS A 214 6.20 -7.86 5.89
N ARG A 215 5.79 -8.92 5.20
CA ARG A 215 5.50 -10.23 5.80
C ARG A 215 6.70 -10.81 6.55
N THR A 216 7.88 -10.78 5.90
CA THR A 216 9.12 -11.28 6.50
C THR A 216 9.53 -10.48 7.73
N HIS A 217 9.34 -9.15 7.69
CA HIS A 217 9.62 -8.27 8.81
C HIS A 217 8.75 -8.58 10.03
N LEU A 218 7.43 -8.74 9.83
CA LEU A 218 6.49 -9.12 10.89
C LEU A 218 6.91 -10.44 11.56
N LYS A 219 7.20 -11.48 10.77
CA LYS A 219 7.69 -12.77 11.30
C LYS A 219 8.94 -12.62 12.17
N ARG A 220 9.91 -11.80 11.75
CA ARG A 220 11.13 -11.54 12.51
C ARG A 220 10.89 -10.82 13.84
N HIS A 221 9.76 -10.12 13.95
CA HIS A 221 9.34 -9.46 15.20
C HIS A 221 8.31 -10.28 15.98
N GLY A 222 8.14 -11.57 15.66
CA GLY A 222 7.24 -12.46 16.38
C GLY A 222 5.75 -12.18 16.15
N GLN A 223 5.41 -11.44 15.08
CA GLN A 223 4.03 -11.19 14.68
C GLN A 223 3.62 -12.12 13.54
N GLU A 224 2.32 -12.44 13.47
CA GLU A 224 1.76 -13.16 12.35
C GLU A 224 1.94 -12.37 11.04
N PRO A 225 2.34 -13.03 9.94
CA PRO A 225 2.54 -12.36 8.67
C PRO A 225 1.20 -11.84 8.13
N LEU A 226 1.17 -10.60 7.68
CA LEU A 226 -0.03 -10.03 7.07
C LEU A 226 -0.41 -10.73 5.77
N SER A 227 -1.70 -10.72 5.45
CA SER A 227 -2.22 -11.13 4.14
C SER A 227 -2.17 -9.97 3.15
N LEU A 228 -1.83 -10.27 1.90
CA LEU A 228 -1.69 -9.28 0.84
C LEU A 228 -2.81 -9.42 -0.18
N ILE A 229 -3.45 -8.30 -0.50
CA ILE A 229 -4.47 -8.25 -1.53
C ILE A 229 -4.05 -7.23 -2.59
N ALA A 230 -3.58 -7.71 -3.72
CA ALA A 230 -3.23 -6.87 -4.86
C ALA A 230 -4.49 -6.62 -5.71
N LEU A 231 -4.81 -5.33 -5.88
CA LEU A 231 -5.97 -4.88 -6.64
C LEU A 231 -5.55 -4.48 -8.05
N LYS A 232 -6.46 -4.73 -8.99
CA LYS A 232 -6.30 -4.23 -10.35
C LYS A 232 -6.44 -2.71 -10.33
N MET A 233 -5.37 -2.02 -10.69
CA MET A 233 -5.40 -0.56 -10.84
C MET A 233 -6.23 -0.16 -12.07
N LEU A 234 -6.93 0.96 -11.96
CA LEU A 234 -7.64 1.51 -13.11
C LEU A 234 -6.64 2.01 -14.15
N GLY A 235 -6.82 1.58 -15.40
CA GLY A 235 -6.08 2.05 -16.57
C GLY A 235 -7.05 2.56 -17.63
N LEU A 236 -6.59 3.44 -18.55
CA LEU A 236 -7.46 4.06 -19.57
C LEU A 236 -7.77 3.10 -20.73
N LYS A 237 -6.82 2.39 -21.26
CA LYS A 237 -6.95 1.34 -22.31
C LYS A 237 -5.88 0.29 -22.09
N LYS A 238 -5.95 -0.84 -22.83
CA LYS A 238 -4.99 -1.94 -22.72
C LYS A 238 -3.55 -1.45 -22.47
N GLY A 239 -3.06 -1.55 -21.23
CA GLY A 239 -1.67 -1.32 -20.86
C GLY A 239 -1.29 0.13 -20.48
N GLU A 240 -2.15 1.13 -20.66
CA GLU A 240 -1.85 2.50 -20.24
C GLU A 240 -2.22 2.72 -18.76
N LYS A 241 -1.20 2.92 -17.93
CA LYS A 241 -1.37 3.33 -16.52
C LYS A 241 -1.88 4.78 -16.45
N ILE A 242 -2.87 5.05 -15.60
CA ILE A 242 -3.16 6.42 -15.17
C ILE A 242 -1.93 6.92 -14.41
N SER A 243 -1.19 7.86 -14.99
CA SER A 243 0.05 8.39 -14.43
C SER A 243 -0.11 9.84 -14.01
N LYS A 244 0.40 10.18 -12.82
CA LYS A 244 0.46 11.57 -12.35
C LYS A 244 1.36 12.46 -13.22
N SER A 245 2.30 11.87 -13.95
CA SER A 245 3.23 12.58 -14.84
C SER A 245 2.70 12.80 -16.25
N ASP A 246 1.57 12.17 -16.64
CA ASP A 246 0.92 12.41 -17.92
C ASP A 246 -0.37 13.22 -17.73
N PRO A 247 -0.40 14.51 -18.12
CA PRO A 247 -1.57 15.37 -17.96
C PRO A 247 -2.85 14.83 -18.65
N ARG A 248 -2.69 13.96 -19.67
CA ARG A 248 -3.81 13.36 -20.40
C ARG A 248 -4.51 12.26 -19.60
N THR A 249 -3.78 11.65 -18.69
CA THR A 249 -4.25 10.53 -17.85
C THR A 249 -4.42 10.93 -16.39
N TYR A 250 -3.95 12.12 -15.99
CA TYR A 250 -4.05 12.63 -14.63
C TYR A 250 -5.49 13.09 -14.35
N LEU A 251 -6.23 12.28 -13.61
CA LEU A 251 -7.60 12.54 -13.19
C LEU A 251 -7.66 12.62 -11.67
N PRO A 252 -7.57 13.82 -11.07
CA PRO A 252 -7.83 14.03 -9.64
C PRO A 252 -9.23 13.54 -9.26
N ILE A 253 -9.37 13.07 -8.04
CA ILE A 253 -10.63 12.49 -7.55
C ILE A 253 -11.75 13.52 -7.41
N ASP A 254 -11.39 14.79 -7.31
CA ASP A 254 -12.26 15.96 -7.25
C ASP A 254 -12.44 16.66 -8.62
N THR A 255 -12.06 15.99 -9.71
CA THR A 255 -12.30 16.50 -11.07
C THR A 255 -13.79 16.68 -11.29
N PRO A 256 -14.24 17.88 -11.71
CA PRO A 256 -15.66 18.13 -12.01
C PRO A 256 -16.18 17.17 -13.07
N PRO A 257 -17.44 16.68 -12.95
CA PRO A 257 -18.03 15.72 -13.89
C PRO A 257 -17.94 16.14 -15.36
N GLU A 258 -18.03 17.45 -15.65
CA GLU A 258 -17.97 18.01 -16.99
C GLU A 258 -16.61 17.79 -17.68
N ARG A 259 -15.55 17.52 -16.88
CA ARG A 259 -14.20 17.19 -17.38
C ARG A 259 -13.95 15.70 -17.56
N LEU A 260 -14.82 14.84 -17.03
CA LEU A 260 -14.69 13.40 -17.14
C LEU A 260 -15.20 12.85 -18.48
N TYR A 261 -15.95 13.65 -19.24
CA TYR A 261 -16.59 13.26 -20.50
C TYR A 261 -15.98 13.94 -21.75
N LYS A 262 -14.82 14.54 -21.61
CA LYS A 262 -14.03 15.07 -22.74
C LYS A 262 -12.84 14.18 -23.04
#